data_4582fb664fd52371095c5472dd2911c9
#
_entry.id   4582fb664fd52371095c5472dd2911c9
#
_cell.length_a   1.000
_cell.length_b   1.000
_cell.length_c   1.000
_cell.angle_alpha   90.00
_cell.angle_beta   90.00
_cell.angle_gamma   90.00
#
_symmetry.space_group_name_H-M   'P 1'
#
loop_
_entity.id
_entity.type
_entity.pdbx_description
1 polymer ?
#
loop_
_entity_poly.entity_id
_entity_poly.type
_entity_poly.pdbx_seq_one_letter_code
_entity_poly.pdbx_strand_id
1 'polypeptide(L)'
;FVNKLRYAKEKKEIYASSGMGKTTLEEQIELLQYVEKEGQADLLGLSPDSLTRQNDYEAAQRGLEESLKTGKATLNGLPVVNYGVSAIRKMIESVACPVQPRYGAADARLSDEILFAGGCSNTSPDVFMDFWQHSARVSLEKVVETHQYVGRLMGYYSEHGVPLCAGAQGFYGAGIPPSLQTATVILSFILLAEQGVKHVCVKCTGHGNLVQDVVSSNVRCNLLKEYLNKLGYHDVEIFVGISFSLMQYPVEIGANFAVVFMNTLMSKLIGAQMSDIRTVAEAKAIPTKEDIANTFRTAKVMQNFVQAQKIELEKEEADLEAQMEEKEVRSILDKVLEFGDGDILVGAAKAIEAGVLDNPFAANRAAAGKVLGIKDSEGAIRYLNTGNLPFSKDIIDYHQEKIALRESKQGNKINYETLVNDLLSVSKGILV
;
A
#
# COMPACT_ATOMS: atom_id res chain seq x y z
N PHE A 1 17.77 -3.58 -2.05
CA PHE A 1 16.45 -3.74 -1.42
C PHE A 1 16.07 -5.22 -1.29
N VAL A 2 16.00 -5.99 -2.38
CA VAL A 2 15.64 -7.43 -2.36
C VAL A 2 16.47 -8.23 -1.36
N ASN A 3 17.79 -8.10 -1.39
CA ASN A 3 18.67 -8.83 -0.46
C ASN A 3 18.43 -8.43 1.01
N LYS A 4 18.07 -7.17 1.27
CA LYS A 4 17.69 -6.71 2.62
C LYS A 4 16.40 -7.39 3.09
N LEU A 5 15.38 -7.53 2.21
CA LEU A 5 14.15 -8.25 2.53
C LEU A 5 14.35 -9.77 2.69
N ARG A 6 15.24 -10.38 1.88
CA ARG A 6 15.62 -11.78 2.07
C ARG A 6 16.26 -12.01 3.44
N TYR A 7 17.17 -11.14 3.83
CA TYR A 7 17.79 -11.19 5.15
C TYR A 7 16.74 -11.04 6.27
N ALA A 8 15.82 -10.06 6.14
CA ALA A 8 14.72 -9.89 7.09
C ALA A 8 13.86 -11.15 7.20
N LYS A 9 13.54 -11.79 6.07
CA LYS A 9 12.77 -13.04 6.02
C LYS A 9 13.48 -14.18 6.73
N GLU A 10 14.78 -14.35 6.46
CA GLU A 10 15.61 -15.38 7.11
C GLU A 10 15.71 -15.16 8.62
N LYS A 11 15.98 -13.93 9.06
CA LYS A 11 16.15 -13.57 10.48
C LYS A 11 14.83 -13.35 11.22
N LYS A 12 13.69 -13.36 10.54
CA LYS A 12 12.37 -12.99 11.06
C LYS A 12 12.37 -11.59 11.66
N GLU A 13 13.11 -10.69 11.01
CA GLU A 13 13.15 -9.27 11.34
C GLU A 13 12.10 -8.50 10.55
N ILE A 14 11.75 -7.32 11.06
CA ILE A 14 10.81 -6.40 10.43
C ILE A 14 11.55 -5.08 10.23
N TYR A 15 11.55 -4.54 9.02
CA TYR A 15 12.17 -3.26 8.74
C TYR A 15 11.12 -2.17 8.56
N ALA A 16 11.22 -1.13 9.38
CA ALA A 16 10.36 0.03 9.25
C ALA A 16 10.76 0.85 8.01
N SER A 17 9.76 1.40 7.31
CA SER A 17 9.93 2.34 6.21
C SER A 17 8.92 3.46 6.35
N SER A 18 9.32 4.70 6.07
CA SER A 18 8.43 5.87 6.09
C SER A 18 8.72 6.81 4.93
N GLY A 19 7.69 7.49 4.44
CA GLY A 19 7.88 8.51 3.40
C GLY A 19 8.69 9.70 3.93
N MET A 20 9.68 10.14 3.15
CA MET A 20 10.54 11.29 3.44
C MET A 20 10.77 12.08 2.16
N GLY A 21 10.57 13.39 2.19
CA GLY A 21 10.78 14.23 1.02
C GLY A 21 11.22 15.63 1.39
N LYS A 22 12.28 16.08 0.75
CA LYS A 22 12.76 17.47 0.76
C LYS A 22 12.87 17.99 -0.66
N THR A 23 12.75 19.28 -0.83
CA THR A 23 12.80 19.90 -2.17
C THR A 23 14.21 19.90 -2.74
N THR A 24 15.22 20.19 -1.92
CA THR A 24 16.61 20.27 -2.38
C THR A 24 17.34 18.95 -2.13
N LEU A 25 18.30 18.64 -3.02
CA LEU A 25 19.09 17.42 -2.93
C LEU A 25 19.91 17.35 -1.65
N GLU A 26 20.50 18.49 -1.26
CA GLU A 26 21.32 18.61 -0.06
C GLU A 26 20.52 18.32 1.20
N GLU A 27 19.33 18.94 1.33
CA GLU A 27 18.42 18.68 2.47
C GLU A 27 17.91 17.26 2.46
N GLN A 28 17.68 16.65 1.28
CA GLN A 28 17.26 15.27 1.18
C GLN A 28 18.35 14.30 1.65
N ILE A 29 19.61 14.55 1.26
CA ILE A 29 20.77 13.77 1.70
C ILE A 29 20.95 13.91 3.22
N GLU A 30 20.92 15.13 3.75
CA GLU A 30 21.01 15.35 5.21
C GLU A 30 19.89 14.60 5.98
N LEU A 31 18.66 14.64 5.46
CA LEU A 31 17.53 13.94 6.06
C LEU A 31 17.74 12.44 6.09
N LEU A 32 18.15 11.83 4.96
CA LEU A 32 18.39 10.39 4.88
C LEU A 32 19.49 9.94 5.84
N GLN A 33 20.62 10.66 5.85
CA GLN A 33 21.74 10.38 6.77
C GLN A 33 21.35 10.52 8.25
N TYR A 34 20.56 11.56 8.57
CA TYR A 34 20.07 11.76 9.93
C TYR A 34 19.16 10.62 10.39
N VAL A 35 18.20 10.21 9.53
CA VAL A 35 17.25 9.15 9.87
C VAL A 35 17.94 7.78 9.90
N GLU A 36 18.90 7.51 9.03
CA GLU A 36 19.72 6.29 9.09
C GLU A 36 20.43 6.16 10.43
N LYS A 37 21.10 7.23 10.86
CA LYS A 37 21.91 7.24 12.08
C LYS A 37 21.05 7.37 13.34
N GLU A 38 20.27 8.43 13.46
CA GLU A 38 19.54 8.78 14.67
C GLU A 38 18.20 8.02 14.80
N GLY A 39 17.60 7.64 13.66
CA GLY A 39 16.40 6.79 13.61
C GLY A 39 16.72 5.29 13.69
N GLN A 40 17.98 4.89 13.49
CA GLN A 40 18.38 3.49 13.35
C GLN A 40 17.57 2.76 12.26
N ALA A 41 17.34 3.45 11.15
CA ALA A 41 16.53 2.94 10.06
C ALA A 41 17.24 1.80 9.32
N ASP A 42 16.48 0.79 8.92
CA ASP A 42 16.96 -0.32 8.08
C ASP A 42 16.58 -0.12 6.60
N LEU A 43 15.53 0.66 6.34
CA LEU A 43 15.06 1.09 5.03
C LEU A 43 14.76 2.59 5.08
N LEU A 44 15.15 3.32 4.05
CA LEU A 44 14.90 4.76 3.95
C LEU A 44 13.84 5.02 2.87
N GLY A 45 12.87 5.88 3.13
CA GLY A 45 11.87 6.26 2.13
C GLY A 45 12.31 7.49 1.33
N LEU A 46 11.84 7.59 0.09
CA LEU A 46 11.95 8.76 -0.75
C LEU A 46 10.58 9.12 -1.29
N SER A 47 10.14 10.35 -1.07
CA SER A 47 8.88 10.85 -1.64
C SER A 47 9.18 11.83 -2.77
N PRO A 48 8.95 11.45 -4.03
CA PRO A 48 8.93 12.40 -5.14
C PRO A 48 7.83 13.44 -4.93
N ASP A 49 8.07 14.67 -5.36
CA ASP A 49 7.09 15.74 -5.22
C ASP A 49 5.84 15.52 -6.08
N SER A 50 4.75 16.21 -5.74
CA SER A 50 3.45 16.00 -6.40
C SER A 50 3.42 16.45 -7.85
N LEU A 51 4.19 17.46 -8.25
CA LEU A 51 4.25 17.92 -9.64
C LEU A 51 5.01 16.93 -10.51
N THR A 52 6.12 16.39 -10.00
CA THR A 52 6.84 15.27 -10.65
C THR A 52 5.92 14.07 -10.88
N ARG A 53 5.11 13.69 -9.89
CA ARG A 53 4.15 12.58 -10.01
C ARG A 53 3.02 12.85 -11.00
N GLN A 54 2.74 14.11 -11.31
CA GLN A 54 1.78 14.54 -12.32
C GLN A 54 2.43 14.81 -13.68
N ASN A 55 3.74 14.58 -13.82
CA ASN A 55 4.55 14.85 -15.00
C ASN A 55 4.60 16.34 -15.40
N ASP A 56 4.35 17.25 -14.44
CA ASP A 56 4.53 18.69 -14.62
C ASP A 56 5.95 19.12 -14.21
N TYR A 57 6.92 18.72 -15.01
CA TYR A 57 8.34 18.94 -14.74
C TYR A 57 8.74 20.42 -14.84
N GLU A 58 8.02 21.21 -15.63
CA GLU A 58 8.26 22.65 -15.72
C GLU A 58 7.84 23.37 -14.44
N ALA A 59 6.67 23.03 -13.88
CA ALA A 59 6.24 23.57 -12.60
C ALA A 59 7.15 23.09 -11.45
N ALA A 60 7.58 21.82 -11.47
CA ALA A 60 8.55 21.30 -10.51
C ALA A 60 9.88 22.04 -10.59
N GLN A 61 10.36 22.38 -11.80
CA GLN A 61 11.59 23.16 -12.00
C GLN A 61 11.47 24.56 -11.39
N ARG A 62 10.38 25.28 -11.69
CA ARG A 62 10.12 26.60 -11.10
C ARG A 62 10.07 26.54 -9.58
N GLY A 63 9.41 25.54 -9.00
CA GLY A 63 9.36 25.35 -7.55
C GLY A 63 10.73 25.06 -6.94
N LEU A 64 11.56 24.25 -7.61
CA LEU A 64 12.93 23.99 -7.18
C LEU A 64 13.78 25.29 -7.18
N GLU A 65 13.75 26.05 -8.28
CA GLU A 65 14.50 27.30 -8.41
C GLU A 65 14.08 28.35 -7.35
N GLU A 66 12.78 28.45 -7.10
CA GLU A 66 12.27 29.33 -6.04
C GLU A 66 12.73 28.88 -4.66
N SER A 67 12.72 27.58 -4.40
CA SER A 67 13.20 27.03 -3.12
C SER A 67 14.68 27.29 -2.91
N LEU A 68 15.50 27.10 -3.93
CA LEU A 68 16.94 27.40 -3.87
C LEU A 68 17.22 28.90 -3.67
N LYS A 69 16.41 29.78 -4.29
CA LYS A 69 16.55 31.22 -4.17
C LYS A 69 16.14 31.78 -2.81
N THR A 70 15.05 31.19 -2.25
CA THR A 70 14.43 31.75 -1.04
C THR A 70 14.84 31.03 0.26
N GLY A 71 15.42 29.84 0.15
CA GLY A 71 15.69 28.94 1.28
C GLY A 71 14.41 28.38 1.91
N LYS A 72 13.25 28.45 1.21
CA LYS A 72 11.97 27.92 1.68
C LYS A 72 11.47 26.85 0.72
N ALA A 73 11.14 25.67 1.25
CA ALA A 73 10.56 24.60 0.45
C ALA A 73 9.21 25.04 -0.16
N THR A 74 9.09 24.97 -1.48
CA THR A 74 7.86 25.21 -2.25
C THR A 74 7.27 23.92 -2.83
N LEU A 75 8.03 22.82 -2.80
CA LEU A 75 7.59 21.47 -3.19
C LEU A 75 7.43 20.59 -1.95
N ASN A 76 6.61 19.55 -2.07
CA ASN A 76 6.34 18.61 -0.98
C ASN A 76 7.17 17.31 -1.06
N GLY A 77 8.24 17.30 -1.84
CA GLY A 77 9.13 16.16 -2.04
C GLY A 77 10.27 16.48 -3.00
N LEU A 78 11.04 15.48 -3.37
CA LEU A 78 12.19 15.63 -4.27
C LEU A 78 11.75 15.61 -5.73
N PRO A 79 12.05 16.62 -6.57
CA PRO A 79 11.77 16.63 -7.99
C PRO A 79 12.79 15.75 -8.74
N VAL A 80 12.62 14.43 -8.63
CA VAL A 80 13.59 13.42 -9.07
C VAL A 80 13.96 13.51 -10.55
N VAL A 81 12.97 13.88 -11.39
CA VAL A 81 13.18 14.03 -12.84
C VAL A 81 14.06 15.24 -13.14
N ASN A 82 13.82 16.37 -12.48
CA ASN A 82 14.61 17.59 -12.65
C ASN A 82 16.06 17.44 -12.17
N TYR A 83 16.28 16.67 -11.13
CA TYR A 83 17.62 16.37 -10.65
C TYR A 83 18.38 15.36 -11.53
N GLY A 84 17.67 14.39 -12.10
CA GLY A 84 18.25 13.39 -13.01
C GLY A 84 19.12 12.34 -12.31
N VAL A 85 19.65 11.42 -13.11
CA VAL A 85 20.32 10.19 -12.66
C VAL A 85 21.53 10.46 -11.76
N SER A 86 22.40 11.42 -12.12
CA SER A 86 23.64 11.67 -11.37
C SER A 86 23.39 12.16 -9.95
N ALA A 87 22.37 13.01 -9.77
CA ALA A 87 22.00 13.52 -8.45
C ALA A 87 21.34 12.42 -7.59
N ILE A 88 20.47 11.61 -8.20
CA ILE A 88 19.87 10.46 -7.51
C ILE A 88 20.94 9.46 -7.08
N ARG A 89 21.91 9.16 -7.93
CA ARG A 89 23.04 8.29 -7.57
C ARG A 89 23.85 8.84 -6.41
N LYS A 90 24.21 10.14 -6.45
CA LYS A 90 24.89 10.81 -5.33
C LYS A 90 24.12 10.66 -4.01
N MET A 91 22.78 10.80 -4.05
CA MET A 91 21.94 10.63 -2.88
C MET A 91 21.96 9.18 -2.37
N ILE A 92 21.79 8.20 -3.25
CA ILE A 92 21.80 6.77 -2.89
C ILE A 92 23.14 6.36 -2.28
N GLU A 93 24.26 6.80 -2.86
CA GLU A 93 25.61 6.49 -2.38
C GLU A 93 25.98 7.21 -1.07
N SER A 94 25.17 8.19 -0.63
CA SER A 94 25.40 8.92 0.63
C SER A 94 24.95 8.18 1.89
N VAL A 95 24.24 7.04 1.74
CA VAL A 95 23.68 6.22 2.83
C VAL A 95 23.97 4.74 2.57
N ALA A 96 24.01 3.94 3.65
CA ALA A 96 24.23 2.49 3.54
C ALA A 96 22.91 1.71 3.37
N CYS A 97 21.80 2.24 3.90
CA CYS A 97 20.49 1.61 3.82
C CYS A 97 19.86 1.77 2.43
N PRO A 98 19.14 0.76 1.93
CA PRO A 98 18.37 0.90 0.70
C PRO A 98 17.36 2.03 0.78
N VAL A 99 17.31 2.87 -0.28
CA VAL A 99 16.33 3.94 -0.41
C VAL A 99 15.15 3.45 -1.24
N GLN A 100 13.96 3.57 -0.69
CA GLN A 100 12.70 3.14 -1.28
C GLN A 100 11.90 4.33 -1.79
N PRO A 101 11.71 4.51 -3.09
CA PRO A 101 10.73 5.43 -3.64
C PRO A 101 9.32 5.02 -3.19
N ARG A 102 8.56 5.99 -2.66
CA ARG A 102 7.20 5.79 -2.13
C ARG A 102 6.26 6.79 -2.77
N TYR A 103 5.64 6.37 -3.85
CA TYR A 103 4.67 7.20 -4.58
C TYR A 103 3.75 6.32 -5.42
N GLY A 104 2.63 6.89 -5.83
CA GLY A 104 1.77 6.39 -6.87
C GLY A 104 1.63 7.47 -7.95
N ALA A 105 1.61 7.07 -9.20
CA ALA A 105 1.43 7.94 -10.35
C ALA A 105 0.82 7.17 -11.51
N ALA A 106 -0.09 7.79 -12.24
CA ALA A 106 -0.69 7.19 -13.43
C ALA A 106 0.33 6.93 -14.56
N ASP A 107 1.41 7.71 -14.58
CA ASP A 107 2.56 7.52 -15.48
C ASP A 107 3.87 7.81 -14.75
N ALA A 108 4.54 6.76 -14.31
CA ALA A 108 5.79 6.82 -13.56
C ALA A 108 7.04 6.53 -14.41
N ARG A 109 6.90 6.34 -15.74
CA ARG A 109 7.96 5.82 -16.60
C ARG A 109 9.29 6.54 -16.45
N LEU A 110 9.31 7.87 -16.67
CA LEU A 110 10.53 8.65 -16.60
C LEU A 110 11.11 8.74 -15.17
N SER A 111 10.24 8.83 -14.16
CA SER A 111 10.69 8.82 -12.76
C SER A 111 11.37 7.50 -12.40
N ASP A 112 10.77 6.36 -12.78
CA ASP A 112 11.33 5.04 -12.49
C ASP A 112 12.62 4.76 -13.27
N GLU A 113 12.71 5.20 -14.53
CA GLU A 113 13.98 5.12 -15.30
C GLU A 113 15.12 5.83 -14.58
N ILE A 114 14.88 7.06 -14.11
CA ILE A 114 15.88 7.87 -13.40
C ILE A 114 16.23 7.24 -12.05
N LEU A 115 15.23 6.78 -11.31
CA LEU A 115 15.42 6.16 -10.01
C LEU A 115 16.20 4.84 -10.11
N PHE A 116 15.87 3.96 -11.06
CA PHE A 116 16.60 2.71 -11.27
C PHE A 116 18.03 2.96 -11.76
N ALA A 117 18.21 3.82 -12.75
CA ALA A 117 19.55 4.21 -13.22
C ALA A 117 20.38 4.90 -12.13
N GLY A 118 19.73 5.59 -11.19
CA GLY A 118 20.35 6.20 -10.02
C GLY A 118 20.71 5.22 -8.90
N GLY A 119 20.18 3.97 -8.92
CA GLY A 119 20.52 2.94 -7.94
C GLY A 119 19.39 2.51 -7.01
N CYS A 120 18.17 3.07 -7.15
CA CYS A 120 16.99 2.53 -6.46
C CYS A 120 16.67 1.14 -7.00
N SER A 121 16.32 0.22 -6.12
CA SER A 121 16.06 -1.18 -6.52
C SER A 121 14.65 -1.65 -6.14
N ASN A 122 13.72 -0.71 -6.05
CA ASN A 122 12.29 -0.98 -5.92
C ASN A 122 11.44 0.21 -6.39
N THR A 123 10.18 -0.07 -6.70
CA THR A 123 9.13 0.92 -6.99
C THR A 123 7.77 0.33 -6.59
N SER A 124 6.68 1.09 -6.80
CA SER A 124 5.34 0.64 -6.44
C SER A 124 4.35 0.76 -7.61
N PRO A 125 4.55 0.00 -8.70
CA PRO A 125 3.63 0.00 -9.83
C PRO A 125 2.37 -0.79 -9.46
N ASP A 126 1.30 -0.10 -9.12
CA ASP A 126 0.02 -0.69 -8.75
C ASP A 126 -1.07 -0.19 -9.69
N VAL A 127 -1.37 -0.99 -10.73
CA VAL A 127 -2.28 -0.63 -11.83
C VAL A 127 -3.62 -0.12 -11.31
N PHE A 128 -4.25 -0.87 -10.41
CA PHE A 128 -5.61 -0.55 -9.97
C PHE A 128 -5.63 0.59 -8.95
N MET A 129 -4.64 0.68 -8.06
CA MET A 129 -4.51 1.81 -7.16
C MET A 129 -4.25 3.11 -7.93
N ASP A 130 -3.33 3.08 -8.89
CA ASP A 130 -2.98 4.27 -9.66
C ASP A 130 -4.12 4.71 -10.61
N PHE A 131 -4.85 3.75 -11.18
CA PHE A 131 -6.06 4.05 -11.95
C PHE A 131 -7.15 4.68 -11.09
N TRP A 132 -7.50 4.06 -9.97
CA TRP A 132 -8.63 4.48 -9.16
C TRP A 132 -8.37 5.72 -8.30
N GLN A 133 -7.18 5.84 -7.72
CA GLN A 133 -6.90 6.81 -6.65
C GLN A 133 -5.95 7.92 -7.06
N HIS A 134 -5.04 7.67 -8.02
CA HIS A 134 -4.05 8.65 -8.42
C HIS A 134 -4.35 9.35 -9.75
N SER A 135 -5.43 8.98 -10.42
CA SER A 135 -5.82 9.60 -11.68
C SER A 135 -7.33 9.82 -11.79
N ALA A 136 -7.75 11.08 -11.88
CA ALA A 136 -9.17 11.41 -12.00
C ALA A 136 -9.74 11.21 -13.44
N ARG A 137 -8.88 11.24 -14.47
CA ARG A 137 -9.28 11.31 -15.87
C ARG A 137 -8.45 10.45 -16.83
N VAL A 138 -7.44 9.74 -16.33
CA VAL A 138 -6.61 8.85 -17.16
C VAL A 138 -7.39 7.56 -17.41
N SER A 139 -7.39 7.06 -18.64
CA SER A 139 -8.06 5.79 -18.96
C SER A 139 -7.28 4.60 -18.40
N LEU A 140 -7.98 3.47 -18.21
CA LEU A 140 -7.34 2.24 -17.75
C LEU A 140 -6.24 1.78 -18.70
N GLU A 141 -6.50 1.85 -20.02
CA GLU A 141 -5.55 1.44 -21.05
C GLU A 141 -4.24 2.23 -20.92
N LYS A 142 -4.34 3.54 -20.65
CA LYS A 142 -3.15 4.38 -20.49
C LYS A 142 -2.38 4.04 -19.23
N VAL A 143 -3.05 3.79 -18.10
CA VAL A 143 -2.40 3.36 -16.87
C VAL A 143 -1.72 2.01 -17.07
N VAL A 144 -2.41 1.05 -17.71
CA VAL A 144 -1.85 -0.26 -17.99
C VAL A 144 -0.62 -0.17 -18.90
N GLU A 145 -0.69 0.58 -20.00
CA GLU A 145 0.47 0.80 -20.91
C GLU A 145 1.70 1.27 -20.13
N THR A 146 1.53 2.24 -19.23
CA THR A 146 2.65 2.78 -18.44
C THR A 146 3.20 1.77 -17.43
N HIS A 147 2.32 0.99 -16.78
CA HIS A 147 2.73 -0.03 -15.83
C HIS A 147 3.37 -1.26 -16.52
N GLN A 148 2.89 -1.63 -17.70
CA GLN A 148 3.56 -2.63 -18.53
C GLN A 148 4.97 -2.21 -18.89
N TYR A 149 5.17 -0.93 -19.26
CA TYR A 149 6.51 -0.39 -19.52
C TYR A 149 7.42 -0.52 -18.28
N VAL A 150 6.97 -0.06 -17.12
CA VAL A 150 7.75 -0.15 -15.87
C VAL A 150 8.01 -1.61 -15.49
N GLY A 151 7.00 -2.49 -15.58
CA GLY A 151 7.13 -3.92 -15.35
C GLY A 151 8.16 -4.56 -16.28
N ARG A 152 8.12 -4.25 -17.60
CA ARG A 152 9.10 -4.75 -18.57
C ARG A 152 10.51 -4.23 -18.30
N LEU A 153 10.64 -2.97 -17.92
CA LEU A 153 11.93 -2.41 -17.50
C LEU A 153 12.48 -3.16 -16.28
N MET A 154 11.65 -3.45 -15.27
CA MET A 154 12.04 -4.25 -14.10
C MET A 154 12.44 -5.68 -14.49
N GLY A 155 11.69 -6.31 -15.40
CA GLY A 155 12.02 -7.62 -15.96
C GLY A 155 13.39 -7.61 -16.66
N TYR A 156 13.67 -6.59 -17.48
CA TYR A 156 14.95 -6.41 -18.15
C TYR A 156 16.11 -6.30 -17.15
N TYR A 157 15.96 -5.51 -16.08
CA TYR A 157 16.99 -5.45 -15.02
C TYR A 157 17.20 -6.81 -14.35
N SER A 158 16.12 -7.55 -14.08
CA SER A 158 16.20 -8.90 -13.50
C SER A 158 16.92 -9.89 -14.41
N GLU A 159 16.68 -9.86 -15.72
CA GLU A 159 17.38 -10.65 -16.74
C GLU A 159 18.89 -10.38 -16.77
N HIS A 160 19.30 -9.18 -16.35
CA HIS A 160 20.71 -8.76 -16.27
C HIS A 160 21.30 -8.88 -14.84
N GLY A 161 20.66 -9.62 -13.96
CA GLY A 161 21.16 -9.91 -12.62
C GLY A 161 20.98 -8.79 -11.59
N VAL A 162 20.17 -7.77 -11.90
CA VAL A 162 19.84 -6.68 -10.98
C VAL A 162 18.41 -6.88 -10.46
N PRO A 163 18.23 -7.41 -9.23
CA PRO A 163 16.90 -7.70 -8.70
C PRO A 163 16.18 -6.40 -8.30
N LEU A 164 15.10 -6.08 -9.00
CA LEU A 164 14.18 -5.00 -8.65
C LEU A 164 12.91 -5.57 -8.01
N CYS A 165 12.37 -4.90 -6.98
CA CYS A 165 11.17 -5.32 -6.27
C CYS A 165 9.99 -4.39 -6.59
N ALA A 166 8.88 -4.95 -7.05
CA ALA A 166 7.62 -4.25 -7.22
C ALA A 166 6.76 -4.31 -5.96
N GLY A 167 6.28 -3.17 -5.46
CA GLY A 167 5.32 -3.12 -4.36
C GLY A 167 3.91 -2.82 -4.87
N ALA A 168 2.88 -3.53 -4.38
CA ALA A 168 1.51 -3.16 -4.63
C ALA A 168 0.63 -3.41 -3.41
N GLN A 169 -0.41 -2.61 -3.25
CA GLN A 169 -1.33 -2.63 -2.11
C GLN A 169 -2.78 -2.90 -2.53
N GLY A 170 -3.10 -2.71 -3.81
CA GLY A 170 -4.46 -2.72 -4.31
C GLY A 170 -5.21 -1.44 -3.91
N PHE A 171 -6.52 -1.51 -3.81
CA PHE A 171 -7.30 -0.37 -3.36
C PHE A 171 -6.88 0.08 -1.97
N TYR A 172 -6.61 1.36 -1.82
CA TYR A 172 -6.15 1.96 -0.58
C TYR A 172 -7.21 2.87 0.01
N GLY A 173 -7.43 2.78 1.31
CA GLY A 173 -8.34 3.67 2.04
C GLY A 173 -9.10 2.96 3.15
N ALA A 174 -9.47 3.72 4.18
CA ALA A 174 -10.32 3.22 5.25
C ALA A 174 -11.71 2.82 4.70
N GLY A 175 -12.29 1.78 5.25
CA GLY A 175 -13.63 1.31 4.88
C GLY A 175 -13.73 0.55 3.55
N ILE A 176 -12.61 0.28 2.87
CA ILE A 176 -12.61 -0.61 1.70
C ILE A 176 -12.54 -2.06 2.18
N PRO A 177 -13.50 -2.93 1.78
CA PRO A 177 -13.47 -4.33 2.19
C PRO A 177 -12.19 -5.05 1.75
N PRO A 178 -11.59 -5.88 2.62
CA PRO A 178 -10.30 -6.53 2.37
C PRO A 178 -10.25 -7.38 1.10
N SER A 179 -11.32 -8.08 0.76
CA SER A 179 -11.39 -8.92 -0.43
C SER A 179 -11.26 -8.16 -1.75
N LEU A 180 -11.78 -6.92 -1.83
CA LEU A 180 -11.54 -6.04 -3.00
C LEU A 180 -10.08 -5.64 -3.12
N GLN A 181 -9.44 -5.32 -2.00
CA GLN A 181 -8.02 -5.00 -1.99
C GLN A 181 -7.18 -6.22 -2.39
N THR A 182 -7.53 -7.39 -1.87
CA THR A 182 -6.85 -8.65 -2.17
C THR A 182 -7.00 -9.01 -3.65
N ALA A 183 -8.21 -8.94 -4.22
CA ALA A 183 -8.42 -9.23 -5.63
C ALA A 183 -7.61 -8.29 -6.53
N THR A 184 -7.63 -6.98 -6.27
CA THR A 184 -6.93 -6.00 -7.11
C THR A 184 -5.41 -6.08 -7.01
N VAL A 185 -4.85 -6.40 -5.84
CA VAL A 185 -3.41 -6.60 -5.71
C VAL A 185 -2.94 -7.86 -6.43
N ILE A 186 -3.74 -8.94 -6.40
CA ILE A 186 -3.44 -10.17 -7.14
C ILE A 186 -3.42 -9.89 -8.64
N LEU A 187 -4.42 -9.19 -9.15
CA LEU A 187 -4.47 -8.79 -10.58
C LEU A 187 -3.28 -7.90 -10.95
N SER A 188 -2.91 -6.92 -10.12
CA SER A 188 -1.73 -6.06 -10.36
C SER A 188 -0.45 -6.89 -10.46
N PHE A 189 -0.22 -7.84 -9.57
CA PHE A 189 1.00 -8.65 -9.59
C PHE A 189 1.03 -9.67 -10.74
N ILE A 190 -0.11 -10.20 -11.17
CA ILE A 190 -0.17 -11.04 -12.38
C ILE A 190 0.26 -10.23 -13.61
N LEU A 191 -0.29 -9.02 -13.80
CA LEU A 191 0.09 -8.14 -14.90
C LEU A 191 1.58 -7.76 -14.89
N LEU A 192 2.17 -7.61 -13.70
CA LEU A 192 3.61 -7.36 -13.56
C LEU A 192 4.45 -8.61 -13.83
N ALA A 193 4.01 -9.80 -13.37
CA ALA A 193 4.69 -11.07 -13.64
C ALA A 193 4.72 -11.39 -15.15
N GLU A 194 3.66 -11.07 -15.88
CA GLU A 194 3.61 -11.13 -17.36
C GLU A 194 4.72 -10.31 -18.02
N GLN A 195 5.14 -9.21 -17.40
CA GLN A 195 6.20 -8.34 -17.89
C GLN A 195 7.61 -8.79 -17.46
N GLY A 196 7.72 -9.89 -16.70
CA GLY A 196 8.99 -10.47 -16.25
C GLY A 196 9.45 -10.01 -14.86
N VAL A 197 8.60 -9.38 -14.07
CA VAL A 197 8.90 -9.03 -12.66
C VAL A 197 9.04 -10.31 -11.84
N LYS A 198 10.16 -10.46 -11.11
CA LYS A 198 10.51 -11.65 -10.33
C LYS A 198 10.44 -11.47 -8.81
N HIS A 199 10.39 -10.25 -8.32
CA HIS A 199 10.36 -9.97 -6.90
C HIS A 199 9.23 -8.98 -6.60
N VAL A 200 8.33 -9.37 -5.72
CA VAL A 200 7.16 -8.58 -5.35
C VAL A 200 7.06 -8.42 -3.84
N CYS A 201 6.65 -7.24 -3.39
CA CYS A 201 6.33 -6.97 -2.00
C CYS A 201 4.84 -6.67 -1.87
N VAL A 202 4.08 -7.64 -1.38
CA VAL A 202 2.65 -7.50 -1.12
C VAL A 202 2.46 -6.59 0.06
N LYS A 203 1.86 -5.43 -0.16
CA LYS A 203 1.53 -4.51 0.92
C LYS A 203 0.14 -4.84 1.46
N CYS A 204 0.11 -5.42 2.64
CA CYS A 204 -1.11 -5.69 3.38
C CYS A 204 -1.63 -4.41 4.03
N THR A 205 -2.92 -4.36 4.32
CA THR A 205 -3.57 -3.16 4.84
C THR A 205 -4.16 -3.45 6.20
N GLY A 206 -3.81 -2.62 7.21
CA GLY A 206 -4.44 -2.66 8.51
C GLY A 206 -5.59 -1.66 8.60
N HIS A 207 -6.71 -2.09 9.15
CA HIS A 207 -7.90 -1.26 9.39
C HIS A 207 -8.22 -1.07 10.88
N GLY A 208 -7.52 -1.84 11.74
CA GLY A 208 -7.61 -1.76 13.20
C GLY A 208 -8.21 -2.98 13.89
N ASN A 209 -8.98 -3.83 13.21
CA ASN A 209 -9.39 -5.12 13.74
C ASN A 209 -8.27 -6.14 13.51
N LEU A 210 -7.62 -6.59 14.58
CA LEU A 210 -6.44 -7.46 14.49
C LEU A 210 -6.72 -8.80 13.84
N VAL A 211 -7.89 -9.41 14.11
CA VAL A 211 -8.24 -10.71 13.54
C VAL A 211 -8.39 -10.56 12.03
N GLN A 212 -9.24 -9.66 11.56
CA GLN A 212 -9.46 -9.42 10.13
C GLN A 212 -8.17 -9.02 9.42
N ASP A 213 -7.41 -8.09 9.99
CA ASP A 213 -6.19 -7.57 9.35
C ASP A 213 -5.12 -8.64 9.16
N VAL A 214 -4.93 -9.53 10.16
CA VAL A 214 -3.97 -10.64 10.08
C VAL A 214 -4.48 -11.73 9.13
N VAL A 215 -5.75 -12.09 9.23
CA VAL A 215 -6.38 -13.09 8.36
C VAL A 215 -6.32 -12.64 6.90
N SER A 216 -6.78 -11.42 6.60
CA SER A 216 -6.76 -10.86 5.24
C SER A 216 -5.35 -10.82 4.65
N SER A 217 -4.35 -10.50 5.46
CA SER A 217 -2.95 -10.51 5.02
C SER A 217 -2.50 -11.92 4.61
N ASN A 218 -2.86 -12.93 5.39
CA ASN A 218 -2.52 -14.32 5.10
C ASN A 218 -3.28 -14.85 3.86
N VAL A 219 -4.58 -14.60 3.77
CA VAL A 219 -5.41 -14.95 2.60
C VAL A 219 -4.82 -14.32 1.33
N ARG A 220 -4.48 -13.03 1.36
CA ARG A 220 -3.87 -12.30 0.25
C ARG A 220 -2.58 -12.94 -0.23
N CYS A 221 -1.66 -13.24 0.69
CA CYS A 221 -0.37 -13.85 0.34
C CYS A 221 -0.54 -15.27 -0.22
N ASN A 222 -1.44 -16.07 0.37
CA ASN A 222 -1.69 -17.44 -0.06
C ASN A 222 -2.34 -17.47 -1.45
N LEU A 223 -3.38 -16.67 -1.66
CA LEU A 223 -4.07 -16.59 -2.96
C LEU A 223 -3.16 -16.01 -4.04
N LEU A 224 -2.38 -14.97 -3.74
CA LEU A 224 -1.40 -14.46 -4.72
C LEU A 224 -0.46 -15.56 -5.18
N LYS A 225 0.13 -16.33 -4.25
CA LYS A 225 1.01 -17.45 -4.58
C LYS A 225 0.30 -18.51 -5.41
N GLU A 226 -0.94 -18.83 -5.05
CA GLU A 226 -1.76 -19.81 -5.77
C GLU A 226 -2.01 -19.37 -7.22
N TYR A 227 -2.50 -18.14 -7.43
CA TYR A 227 -2.83 -17.63 -8.76
C TYR A 227 -1.58 -17.43 -9.63
N LEU A 228 -0.47 -16.95 -9.09
CA LEU A 228 0.80 -16.89 -9.82
C LEU A 228 1.25 -18.28 -10.28
N ASN A 229 1.17 -19.29 -9.40
CA ASN A 229 1.52 -20.66 -9.75
C ASN A 229 0.56 -21.27 -10.81
N LYS A 230 -0.75 -21.04 -10.69
CA LYS A 230 -1.74 -21.50 -11.68
C LYS A 230 -1.47 -20.94 -13.09
N LEU A 231 -0.95 -19.72 -13.14
CA LEU A 231 -0.63 -19.04 -14.41
C LEU A 231 0.82 -19.27 -14.88
N GLY A 232 1.60 -20.11 -14.19
CA GLY A 232 2.93 -20.51 -14.60
C GLY A 232 4.07 -19.63 -14.09
N TYR A 233 3.81 -18.65 -13.23
CA TYR A 233 4.81 -17.74 -12.64
C TYR A 233 5.39 -18.32 -11.34
N HIS A 234 6.04 -19.47 -11.41
CA HIS A 234 6.56 -20.21 -10.26
C HIS A 234 7.80 -19.60 -9.63
N ASP A 235 8.50 -18.73 -10.34
CA ASP A 235 9.77 -18.12 -9.95
C ASP A 235 9.64 -16.70 -9.37
N VAL A 236 8.41 -16.26 -9.10
CA VAL A 236 8.16 -14.97 -8.44
C VAL A 236 8.36 -15.12 -6.94
N GLU A 237 9.33 -14.39 -6.40
CA GLU A 237 9.58 -14.32 -4.95
C GLU A 237 8.70 -13.28 -4.30
N ILE A 238 7.95 -13.69 -3.25
CA ILE A 238 7.00 -12.85 -2.54
C ILE A 238 7.58 -12.42 -1.18
N PHE A 239 7.61 -11.12 -0.96
CA PHE A 239 7.82 -10.47 0.34
C PHE A 239 6.51 -9.85 0.84
N VAL A 240 6.44 -9.60 2.14
CA VAL A 240 5.24 -9.08 2.80
C VAL A 240 5.58 -7.77 3.50
N GLY A 241 4.79 -6.76 3.25
CA GLY A 241 4.79 -5.51 3.98
C GLY A 241 3.40 -5.20 4.52
N ILE A 242 3.30 -4.30 5.48
CA ILE A 242 2.01 -3.83 5.99
C ILE A 242 2.02 -2.33 6.19
N SER A 243 0.87 -1.71 5.97
CA SER A 243 0.64 -0.32 6.35
C SER A 243 -0.80 -0.13 6.86
N PHE A 244 -0.99 0.77 7.82
CA PHE A 244 -2.34 1.18 8.19
C PHE A 244 -2.97 2.05 7.11
N SER A 245 -4.22 1.72 6.77
CA SER A 245 -5.04 2.47 5.82
C SER A 245 -6.09 3.28 6.57
N LEU A 246 -5.66 4.40 7.14
CA LEU A 246 -6.53 5.30 7.88
C LEU A 246 -6.96 6.46 6.97
N MET A 247 -8.24 6.83 7.03
CA MET A 247 -8.75 8.02 6.34
C MET A 247 -8.13 9.29 6.94
N GLN A 248 -7.96 9.31 8.24
CA GLN A 248 -7.37 10.43 8.97
C GLN A 248 -6.53 9.89 10.14
N TYR A 249 -5.33 10.43 10.30
CA TYR A 249 -4.46 10.12 11.43
C TYR A 249 -4.81 10.99 12.63
N PRO A 250 -4.57 10.51 13.88
CA PRO A 250 -4.73 11.33 15.07
C PRO A 250 -3.87 12.60 15.03
N VAL A 251 -4.41 13.72 15.51
CA VAL A 251 -3.64 14.97 15.63
C VAL A 251 -2.68 14.89 16.82
N GLU A 252 -3.05 14.15 17.85
CA GLU A 252 -2.24 13.94 19.05
C GLU A 252 -1.04 13.06 18.78
N ILE A 253 0.16 13.56 19.09
CA ILE A 253 1.42 12.82 18.87
C ILE A 253 1.43 11.48 19.62
N GLY A 254 0.93 11.46 20.87
CA GLY A 254 0.84 10.23 21.67
C GLY A 254 -0.03 9.16 21.02
N ALA A 255 -1.16 9.55 20.43
CA ALA A 255 -2.04 8.62 19.70
C ALA A 255 -1.37 8.09 18.41
N ASN A 256 -0.56 8.90 17.73
CA ASN A 256 0.20 8.43 16.56
C ASN A 256 1.29 7.42 16.94
N PHE A 257 1.91 7.54 18.11
CA PHE A 257 2.81 6.48 18.62
C PHE A 257 2.07 5.15 18.79
N ALA A 258 0.82 5.17 19.27
CA ALA A 258 0.00 3.97 19.37
C ALA A 258 -0.31 3.36 17.99
N VAL A 259 -0.56 4.17 16.96
CA VAL A 259 -0.73 3.71 15.58
C VAL A 259 0.54 3.04 15.06
N VAL A 260 1.73 3.63 15.30
CA VAL A 260 3.02 3.02 14.93
C VAL A 260 3.23 1.68 15.64
N PHE A 261 2.88 1.62 16.94
CA PHE A 261 2.91 0.42 17.74
C PHE A 261 2.01 -0.68 17.15
N MET A 262 0.75 -0.37 16.85
CA MET A 262 -0.20 -1.31 16.25
C MET A 262 0.28 -1.82 14.90
N ASN A 263 0.77 -0.95 14.02
CA ASN A 263 1.29 -1.36 12.72
C ASN A 263 2.47 -2.32 12.85
N THR A 264 3.36 -2.07 13.83
CA THR A 264 4.51 -2.95 14.10
C THR A 264 4.08 -4.29 14.68
N LEU A 265 3.10 -4.30 15.60
CA LEU A 265 2.51 -5.54 16.14
C LEU A 265 1.91 -6.40 15.03
N MET A 266 1.11 -5.81 14.16
CA MET A 266 0.53 -6.50 13.02
C MET A 266 1.60 -7.04 12.07
N SER A 267 2.67 -6.27 11.79
CA SER A 267 3.82 -6.74 11.01
C SER A 267 4.39 -8.05 11.58
N LYS A 268 4.46 -8.15 12.90
CA LYS A 268 4.92 -9.38 13.57
C LYS A 268 3.95 -10.54 13.38
N LEU A 269 2.64 -10.29 13.55
CA LEU A 269 1.60 -11.33 13.47
C LEU A 269 1.51 -11.96 12.08
N ILE A 270 1.70 -11.16 11.03
CA ILE A 270 1.67 -11.64 9.63
C ILE A 270 3.04 -12.11 9.11
N GLY A 271 4.10 -12.01 9.91
CA GLY A 271 5.46 -12.34 9.46
C GLY A 271 6.00 -11.43 8.37
N ALA A 272 5.61 -10.15 8.37
CA ALA A 272 6.07 -9.17 7.39
C ALA A 272 7.57 -8.89 7.51
N GLN A 273 8.21 -8.63 6.37
CA GLN A 273 9.59 -8.15 6.29
C GLN A 273 9.66 -6.63 6.35
N MET A 274 8.55 -5.95 6.03
CA MET A 274 8.50 -4.49 5.99
C MET A 274 7.26 -3.96 6.72
N SER A 275 7.45 -2.90 7.50
CA SER A 275 6.42 -2.13 8.17
C SER A 275 6.41 -0.71 7.61
N ASP A 276 5.45 -0.41 6.75
CA ASP A 276 5.24 0.93 6.21
C ASP A 276 4.54 1.79 7.28
N ILE A 277 5.31 2.62 7.97
CA ILE A 277 4.83 3.49 9.04
C ILE A 277 4.62 4.91 8.56
N ARG A 278 3.64 5.60 9.14
CA ARG A 278 3.48 7.03 8.99
C ARG A 278 4.17 7.73 10.15
N THR A 279 4.60 8.97 9.93
CA THR A 279 5.26 9.72 10.98
C THR A 279 4.30 10.08 12.12
N VAL A 280 4.81 10.24 13.32
CA VAL A 280 4.00 10.68 14.48
C VAL A 280 3.41 12.08 14.31
N ALA A 281 3.86 12.84 13.32
CA ALA A 281 3.34 14.17 12.98
C ALA A 281 2.42 14.16 11.75
N GLU A 282 2.01 13.01 11.21
CA GLU A 282 1.31 12.86 9.92
C GLU A 282 0.09 13.78 9.76
N ALA A 283 -0.74 13.92 10.79
CA ALA A 283 -1.93 14.78 10.73
C ALA A 283 -1.68 16.22 11.14
N LYS A 284 -0.48 16.58 11.60
CA LYS A 284 -0.21 17.88 12.23
C LYS A 284 0.52 18.85 11.32
N ALA A 285 1.57 18.39 10.64
CA ALA A 285 2.44 19.22 9.81
C ALA A 285 3.36 18.38 8.93
N ILE A 286 4.16 19.04 8.09
CA ILE A 286 5.33 18.40 7.46
C ILE A 286 6.26 17.96 8.58
N PRO A 287 6.59 16.64 8.69
CA PRO A 287 7.38 16.12 9.80
C PRO A 287 8.80 16.67 9.78
N THR A 288 9.32 16.97 10.97
CA THR A 288 10.74 17.28 11.17
C THR A 288 11.59 16.00 11.05
N LYS A 289 12.89 16.13 10.89
CA LYS A 289 13.81 14.98 10.89
C LYS A 289 13.78 14.22 12.22
N GLU A 290 13.55 14.96 13.32
CA GLU A 290 13.39 14.40 14.67
C GLU A 290 12.09 13.58 14.79
N ASP A 291 10.97 14.05 14.25
CA ASP A 291 9.69 13.31 14.23
C ASP A 291 9.85 11.99 13.47
N ILE A 292 10.53 12.03 12.32
CA ILE A 292 10.80 10.83 11.52
C ILE A 292 11.70 9.86 12.29
N ALA A 293 12.82 10.33 12.85
CA ALA A 293 13.73 9.49 13.62
C ALA A 293 13.05 8.88 14.87
N ASN A 294 12.21 9.65 15.58
CA ASN A 294 11.42 9.17 16.70
C ASN A 294 10.45 8.06 16.27
N THR A 295 9.82 8.22 15.12
CA THR A 295 8.92 7.20 14.55
C THR A 295 9.65 5.87 14.31
N PHE A 296 10.83 5.91 13.70
CA PHE A 296 11.65 4.71 13.47
C PHE A 296 12.12 4.06 14.77
N ARG A 297 12.59 4.86 15.74
CA ARG A 297 12.98 4.34 17.07
C ARG A 297 11.82 3.66 17.79
N THR A 298 10.63 4.24 17.70
CA THR A 298 9.42 3.64 18.30
C THR A 298 9.11 2.28 17.66
N ALA A 299 9.14 2.19 16.33
CA ALA A 299 8.97 0.92 15.65
C ALA A 299 10.02 -0.11 16.07
N LYS A 300 11.30 0.30 16.21
CA LYS A 300 12.39 -0.58 16.64
C LYS A 300 12.21 -1.09 18.06
N VAL A 301 11.81 -0.23 18.99
CA VAL A 301 11.50 -0.63 20.39
C VAL A 301 10.36 -1.65 20.40
N MET A 302 9.29 -1.39 19.64
CA MET A 302 8.17 -2.31 19.56
C MET A 302 8.56 -3.66 18.95
N GLN A 303 9.35 -3.67 17.88
CA GLN A 303 9.90 -4.89 17.29
C GLN A 303 10.61 -5.73 18.34
N ASN A 304 11.49 -5.10 19.15
CA ASN A 304 12.22 -5.78 20.21
C ASN A 304 11.29 -6.38 21.27
N PHE A 305 10.20 -5.68 21.62
CA PHE A 305 9.23 -6.17 22.60
C PHE A 305 8.46 -7.40 22.11
N VAL A 306 8.06 -7.40 20.84
CA VAL A 306 7.23 -8.50 20.29
C VAL A 306 8.04 -9.67 19.71
N GLN A 307 9.34 -9.49 19.48
CA GLN A 307 10.15 -10.47 18.74
C GLN A 307 10.12 -11.87 19.38
N ALA A 308 10.24 -11.96 20.70
CA ALA A 308 10.27 -13.22 21.44
C ALA A 308 8.86 -13.72 21.86
N GLN A 309 7.83 -12.91 21.67
CA GLN A 309 6.49 -13.26 22.13
C GLN A 309 5.79 -14.19 21.13
N LYS A 310 5.05 -15.16 21.68
CA LYS A 310 4.09 -15.97 20.94
C LYS A 310 2.71 -15.35 21.15
N ILE A 311 2.13 -14.83 20.08
CA ILE A 311 0.80 -14.21 20.08
C ILE A 311 -0.03 -15.00 19.10
N GLU A 312 -1.14 -15.56 19.56
CA GLU A 312 -2.05 -16.35 18.74
C GLU A 312 -3.43 -15.68 18.74
N LEU A 313 -4.10 -15.72 17.60
CA LEU A 313 -5.48 -15.26 17.46
C LEU A 313 -6.44 -16.39 17.86
N GLU A 314 -7.67 -16.01 18.21
CA GLU A 314 -8.75 -16.98 18.41
C GLU A 314 -9.00 -17.72 17.09
N LYS A 315 -8.95 -19.07 17.16
CA LYS A 315 -8.83 -19.89 15.96
C LYS A 315 -10.15 -19.98 15.18
N GLU A 316 -11.27 -20.20 15.87
CA GLU A 316 -12.57 -20.40 15.20
C GLU A 316 -12.98 -19.13 14.44
N GLU A 317 -12.79 -17.98 15.05
CA GLU A 317 -13.07 -16.68 14.44
C GLU A 317 -12.15 -16.42 13.24
N ALA A 318 -10.84 -16.68 13.39
CA ALA A 318 -9.86 -16.50 12.33
C ALA A 318 -10.12 -17.44 11.13
N ASP A 319 -10.47 -18.71 11.38
CA ASP A 319 -10.76 -19.69 10.34
C ASP A 319 -12.05 -19.30 9.56
N LEU A 320 -13.10 -18.82 10.24
CA LEU A 320 -14.32 -18.35 9.60
C LEU A 320 -14.08 -17.10 8.74
N GLU A 321 -13.35 -16.13 9.26
CA GLU A 321 -13.01 -14.91 8.52
C GLU A 321 -12.20 -15.25 7.27
N ALA A 322 -11.20 -16.15 7.38
CA ALA A 322 -10.40 -16.61 6.25
C ALA A 322 -11.25 -17.29 5.18
N GLN A 323 -12.14 -18.20 5.59
CA GLN A 323 -13.02 -18.92 4.66
C GLN A 323 -13.92 -17.95 3.88
N MET A 324 -14.48 -16.95 4.55
CA MET A 324 -15.37 -16.00 3.91
C MET A 324 -14.61 -15.09 2.95
N GLU A 325 -13.46 -14.52 3.36
CA GLU A 325 -12.66 -13.68 2.48
C GLU A 325 -12.12 -14.46 1.26
N GLU A 326 -11.69 -15.72 1.43
CA GLU A 326 -11.29 -16.55 0.29
C GLU A 326 -12.41 -16.74 -0.73
N LYS A 327 -13.65 -17.02 -0.28
CA LYS A 327 -14.82 -17.13 -1.17
C LYS A 327 -15.08 -15.84 -1.93
N GLU A 328 -15.02 -14.71 -1.23
CA GLU A 328 -15.22 -13.38 -1.82
C GLU A 328 -14.18 -13.09 -2.91
N VAL A 329 -12.89 -13.25 -2.58
CA VAL A 329 -11.78 -13.00 -3.51
C VAL A 329 -11.88 -13.90 -4.73
N ARG A 330 -12.13 -15.21 -4.54
CA ARG A 330 -12.28 -16.15 -5.64
C ARG A 330 -13.46 -15.78 -6.53
N SER A 331 -14.61 -15.43 -5.96
CA SER A 331 -15.77 -14.99 -6.73
C SER A 331 -15.45 -13.78 -7.63
N ILE A 332 -14.69 -12.81 -7.13
CA ILE A 332 -14.27 -11.64 -7.91
C ILE A 332 -13.29 -12.05 -9.01
N LEU A 333 -12.24 -12.80 -8.67
CA LEU A 333 -11.21 -13.20 -9.63
C LEU A 333 -11.74 -14.13 -10.72
N ASP A 334 -12.59 -15.10 -10.36
CA ASP A 334 -13.22 -16.01 -11.32
C ASP A 334 -14.11 -15.24 -12.30
N LYS A 335 -14.81 -14.19 -11.83
CA LYS A 335 -15.61 -13.34 -12.71
C LYS A 335 -14.76 -12.47 -13.64
N VAL A 336 -13.61 -12.00 -13.18
CA VAL A 336 -12.65 -11.31 -14.04
C VAL A 336 -12.12 -12.25 -15.12
N LEU A 337 -11.73 -13.47 -14.76
CA LEU A 337 -11.26 -14.49 -15.71
C LEU A 337 -12.34 -14.88 -16.72
N GLU A 338 -13.58 -15.06 -16.29
CA GLU A 338 -14.74 -15.32 -17.16
C GLU A 338 -14.95 -14.20 -18.18
N PHE A 339 -14.93 -12.94 -17.72
CA PHE A 339 -15.13 -11.79 -18.60
C PHE A 339 -14.02 -11.65 -19.65
N GLY A 340 -12.81 -12.05 -19.32
CA GLY A 340 -11.64 -11.95 -20.18
C GLY A 340 -11.37 -13.19 -21.05
N ASP A 341 -12.16 -14.26 -20.90
CA ASP A 341 -11.84 -15.57 -21.52
C ASP A 341 -10.38 -15.99 -21.22
N GLY A 342 -9.97 -15.76 -19.97
CA GLY A 342 -8.62 -16.01 -19.46
C GLY A 342 -7.63 -14.86 -19.59
N ASP A 343 -7.92 -13.82 -20.35
CA ASP A 343 -7.12 -12.60 -20.41
C ASP A 343 -7.46 -11.66 -19.23
N ILE A 344 -6.48 -11.48 -18.36
CA ILE A 344 -6.63 -10.69 -17.11
C ILE A 344 -6.97 -9.24 -17.39
N LEU A 345 -6.34 -8.63 -18.39
CA LEU A 345 -6.52 -7.22 -18.67
C LEU A 345 -7.90 -6.93 -19.28
N VAL A 346 -8.27 -7.74 -20.27
CA VAL A 346 -9.60 -7.66 -20.89
C VAL A 346 -10.70 -7.93 -19.85
N GLY A 347 -10.48 -8.93 -19.00
CA GLY A 347 -11.39 -9.28 -17.93
C GLY A 347 -11.54 -8.16 -16.89
N ALA A 348 -10.45 -7.55 -16.46
CA ALA A 348 -10.48 -6.44 -15.52
C ALA A 348 -11.19 -5.20 -16.10
N ALA A 349 -10.96 -4.86 -17.37
CA ALA A 349 -11.65 -3.75 -18.03
C ALA A 349 -13.17 -3.97 -18.04
N LYS A 350 -13.62 -5.15 -18.48
CA LYS A 350 -15.05 -5.51 -18.48
C LYS A 350 -15.64 -5.58 -17.06
N ALA A 351 -14.85 -6.05 -16.06
CA ALA A 351 -15.27 -6.10 -14.68
C ALA A 351 -15.47 -4.70 -14.06
N ILE A 352 -14.64 -3.73 -14.46
CA ILE A 352 -14.81 -2.32 -14.10
C ILE A 352 -16.09 -1.76 -14.71
N GLU A 353 -16.31 -1.95 -16.01
CA GLU A 353 -17.53 -1.51 -16.71
C GLU A 353 -18.79 -2.13 -16.09
N ALA A 354 -18.72 -3.39 -15.71
CA ALA A 354 -19.82 -4.11 -15.06
C ALA A 354 -20.02 -3.76 -13.58
N GLY A 355 -19.07 -3.03 -12.95
CA GLY A 355 -19.08 -2.73 -11.51
C GLY A 355 -18.79 -3.94 -10.62
N VAL A 356 -18.11 -4.96 -11.15
CA VAL A 356 -17.57 -6.11 -10.40
C VAL A 356 -16.23 -5.74 -9.74
N LEU A 357 -15.41 -4.93 -10.41
CA LEU A 357 -14.30 -4.22 -9.78
C LEU A 357 -14.77 -2.78 -9.54
N ASP A 358 -15.11 -2.45 -8.30
CA ASP A 358 -15.63 -1.15 -7.91
C ASP A 358 -14.89 -0.62 -6.68
N ASN A 359 -14.63 0.69 -6.67
CA ASN A 359 -14.00 1.36 -5.54
C ASN A 359 -14.89 2.51 -5.05
N PRO A 360 -15.45 2.42 -3.83
CA PRO A 360 -16.40 3.40 -3.31
C PRO A 360 -15.82 4.81 -3.15
N PHE A 361 -14.50 4.92 -3.02
CA PHE A 361 -13.80 6.19 -2.79
C PHE A 361 -12.81 6.54 -3.90
N ALA A 362 -13.11 6.11 -5.13
CA ALA A 362 -12.27 6.36 -6.27
C ALA A 362 -12.24 7.84 -6.65
N ALA A 363 -11.06 8.36 -6.97
CA ALA A 363 -10.91 9.65 -7.62
C ALA A 363 -11.30 9.58 -9.11
N ASN A 364 -11.13 8.41 -9.74
CA ASN A 364 -11.45 8.18 -11.13
C ASN A 364 -12.97 8.05 -11.34
N ARG A 365 -13.47 8.73 -12.37
CA ARG A 365 -14.91 8.78 -12.69
C ARG A 365 -15.47 7.49 -13.28
N ALA A 366 -14.64 6.52 -13.64
CA ALA A 366 -15.08 5.22 -14.14
C ALA A 366 -15.58 4.28 -13.03
N ALA A 367 -15.42 4.64 -11.74
CA ALA A 367 -15.96 3.87 -10.64
C ALA A 367 -17.49 3.90 -10.65
N ALA A 368 -18.11 2.75 -10.45
CA ALA A 368 -19.56 2.65 -10.25
C ALA A 368 -19.99 3.24 -8.90
N GLY A 369 -19.10 3.15 -7.88
CA GLY A 369 -19.31 3.71 -6.55
C GLY A 369 -20.47 3.08 -5.77
N LYS A 370 -20.84 1.84 -6.10
CA LYS A 370 -21.98 1.13 -5.49
C LYS A 370 -21.58 0.29 -4.29
N VAL A 371 -20.35 -0.21 -4.27
CA VAL A 371 -19.85 -1.01 -3.17
C VAL A 371 -19.61 -0.10 -1.97
N LEU A 372 -20.12 -0.48 -0.80
CA LEU A 372 -19.90 0.26 0.44
C LEU A 372 -19.50 -0.70 1.56
N GLY A 373 -18.39 -0.39 2.24
CA GLY A 373 -17.97 -1.06 3.45
C GLY A 373 -18.43 -0.31 4.69
N ILE A 374 -18.66 -1.05 5.77
CA ILE A 374 -19.00 -0.53 7.11
C ILE A 374 -18.31 -1.38 8.18
N LYS A 375 -17.97 -0.84 9.32
CA LYS A 375 -17.47 -1.65 10.42
C LYS A 375 -18.60 -2.42 11.10
N ASP A 376 -18.33 -3.65 11.53
CA ASP A 376 -19.21 -4.39 12.43
C ASP A 376 -18.98 -3.99 13.91
N SER A 377 -19.59 -4.71 14.85
CA SER A 377 -19.49 -4.39 16.28
C SER A 377 -18.09 -4.58 16.87
N GLU A 378 -17.17 -5.19 16.14
CA GLU A 378 -15.79 -5.48 16.54
C GLU A 378 -14.77 -4.69 15.71
N GLY A 379 -15.26 -3.85 14.80
CA GLY A 379 -14.46 -2.98 13.96
C GLY A 379 -13.93 -3.63 12.69
N ALA A 380 -14.34 -4.87 12.40
CA ALA A 380 -14.05 -5.52 11.12
C ALA A 380 -14.92 -4.94 10.00
N ILE A 381 -14.35 -4.79 8.79
CA ILE A 381 -15.07 -4.20 7.67
C ILE A 381 -15.97 -5.26 7.01
N ARG A 382 -17.25 -4.91 6.84
CA ARG A 382 -18.28 -5.73 6.20
C ARG A 382 -18.89 -4.99 5.02
N TYR A 383 -19.48 -5.74 4.09
CA TYR A 383 -20.20 -5.15 2.96
C TYR A 383 -21.59 -4.66 3.39
N LEU A 384 -21.74 -3.35 3.51
CA LEU A 384 -23.06 -2.72 3.67
C LEU A 384 -23.86 -2.79 2.37
N ASN A 385 -23.18 -2.57 1.25
CA ASN A 385 -23.72 -2.74 -0.09
C ASN A 385 -22.68 -3.45 -0.95
N THR A 386 -23.04 -4.59 -1.52
CA THR A 386 -22.17 -5.39 -2.39
C THR A 386 -22.11 -4.87 -3.83
N GLY A 387 -22.94 -3.90 -4.20
CA GLY A 387 -23.01 -3.41 -5.59
C GLY A 387 -23.32 -4.56 -6.57
N ASN A 388 -22.44 -4.72 -7.55
CA ASN A 388 -22.53 -5.77 -8.56
C ASN A 388 -21.52 -6.91 -8.33
N LEU A 389 -20.97 -7.04 -7.12
CA LEU A 389 -20.06 -8.15 -6.78
C LEU A 389 -20.77 -9.50 -6.94
N PRO A 390 -20.06 -10.51 -7.51
CA PRO A 390 -20.66 -11.82 -7.85
C PRO A 390 -20.76 -12.73 -6.62
N PHE A 391 -21.23 -12.20 -5.50
CA PHE A 391 -21.30 -12.92 -4.23
C PHE A 391 -22.51 -13.85 -4.15
N SER A 392 -22.26 -15.05 -3.65
CA SER A 392 -23.31 -16.01 -3.30
C SER A 392 -24.11 -15.52 -2.07
N LYS A 393 -25.27 -16.13 -1.90
CA LYS A 393 -26.18 -15.75 -0.80
C LYS A 393 -25.55 -15.93 0.58
N ASP A 394 -24.76 -16.97 0.79
CA ASP A 394 -24.09 -17.24 2.08
C ASP A 394 -23.06 -16.16 2.43
N ILE A 395 -22.34 -15.60 1.46
CA ILE A 395 -21.46 -14.45 1.66
C ILE A 395 -22.26 -13.21 2.08
N ILE A 396 -23.33 -12.92 1.35
CA ILE A 396 -24.18 -11.74 1.64
C ILE A 396 -24.80 -11.87 3.02
N ASP A 397 -25.37 -13.03 3.36
CA ASP A 397 -26.01 -13.29 4.65
C ASP A 397 -24.99 -13.12 5.80
N TYR A 398 -23.76 -13.60 5.66
CA TYR A 398 -22.68 -13.43 6.64
C TYR A 398 -22.45 -11.96 6.99
N HIS A 399 -22.28 -11.09 5.99
CA HIS A 399 -22.08 -9.67 6.23
C HIS A 399 -23.29 -9.02 6.88
N GLN A 400 -24.51 -9.35 6.42
CA GLN A 400 -25.74 -8.80 6.97
C GLN A 400 -25.96 -9.21 8.43
N GLU A 401 -25.62 -10.44 8.81
CA GLU A 401 -25.69 -10.91 10.20
C GLU A 401 -24.74 -10.12 11.11
N LYS A 402 -23.48 -9.90 10.69
CA LYS A 402 -22.49 -9.10 11.43
C LYS A 402 -22.95 -7.64 11.59
N ILE A 403 -23.53 -7.06 10.55
CA ILE A 403 -24.09 -5.70 10.57
C ILE A 403 -25.31 -5.63 11.50
N ALA A 404 -26.24 -6.58 11.41
CA ALA A 404 -27.43 -6.63 12.27
C ALA A 404 -27.06 -6.79 13.75
N LEU A 405 -26.00 -7.54 14.06
CA LEU A 405 -25.48 -7.64 15.42
C LEU A 405 -25.02 -6.27 15.97
N ARG A 406 -24.31 -5.48 15.14
CA ARG A 406 -23.91 -4.12 15.51
C ARG A 406 -25.13 -3.23 15.75
N GLU A 407 -26.10 -3.24 14.84
CA GLU A 407 -27.36 -2.47 14.98
C GLU A 407 -28.09 -2.82 16.29
N SER A 408 -28.17 -4.12 16.61
CA SER A 408 -28.74 -4.59 17.85
C SER A 408 -28.02 -4.10 19.10
N LYS A 409 -26.67 -4.15 19.09
CA LYS A 409 -25.85 -3.69 20.21
C LYS A 409 -25.94 -2.16 20.41
N GLN A 410 -26.01 -1.39 19.34
CA GLN A 410 -26.06 0.07 19.38
C GLN A 410 -27.47 0.64 19.50
N GLY A 411 -28.50 -0.16 19.24
CA GLY A 411 -29.92 0.27 19.29
C GLY A 411 -30.34 1.18 18.14
N ASN A 412 -29.51 1.32 17.09
CA ASN A 412 -29.78 2.19 15.94
C ASN A 412 -29.50 1.45 14.64
N LYS A 413 -30.19 1.87 13.57
CA LYS A 413 -29.87 1.44 12.21
C LYS A 413 -28.62 2.14 11.69
N ILE A 414 -27.79 1.39 10.96
CA ILE A 414 -26.64 1.92 10.24
C ILE A 414 -27.13 2.81 9.10
N ASN A 415 -26.49 3.96 8.96
CA ASN A 415 -26.76 4.96 7.92
C ASN A 415 -25.46 5.57 7.39
N TYR A 416 -25.57 6.55 6.49
CA TYR A 416 -24.41 7.22 5.91
C TYR A 416 -23.55 7.97 6.94
N GLU A 417 -24.16 8.55 7.97
CA GLU A 417 -23.43 9.20 9.05
C GLU A 417 -22.60 8.19 9.86
N THR A 418 -23.14 6.99 10.10
CA THR A 418 -22.39 5.89 10.71
C THR A 418 -21.15 5.54 9.91
N LEU A 419 -21.29 5.42 8.57
CA LEU A 419 -20.17 5.17 7.67
C LEU A 419 -19.08 6.24 7.79
N VAL A 420 -19.45 7.53 7.73
CA VAL A 420 -18.49 8.65 7.86
C VAL A 420 -17.79 8.61 9.23
N ASN A 421 -18.52 8.33 10.30
CA ASN A 421 -17.95 8.21 11.64
C ASN A 421 -16.95 7.05 11.74
N ASP A 422 -17.25 5.90 11.13
CA ASP A 422 -16.37 4.75 11.11
C ASP A 422 -15.05 5.04 10.37
N LEU A 423 -15.10 5.78 9.26
CA LEU A 423 -13.90 6.18 8.51
C LEU A 423 -12.95 7.07 9.34
N LEU A 424 -13.52 7.82 10.30
CA LEU A 424 -12.77 8.75 11.15
C LEU A 424 -12.52 8.22 12.56
N SER A 425 -13.03 7.05 12.91
CA SER A 425 -13.06 6.56 14.29
C SER A 425 -11.66 6.43 14.89
N VAL A 426 -10.71 5.83 14.15
CA VAL A 426 -9.34 5.61 14.65
C VAL A 426 -8.62 6.93 14.93
N SER A 427 -8.89 7.98 14.14
CA SER A 427 -8.32 9.32 14.41
C SER A 427 -8.85 9.94 15.71
N LYS A 428 -10.01 9.49 16.18
CA LYS A 428 -10.64 9.89 17.45
C LYS A 428 -10.27 8.98 18.61
N GLY A 429 -9.40 7.97 18.39
CA GLY A 429 -8.98 7.01 19.40
C GLY A 429 -10.01 5.92 19.71
N ILE A 430 -10.95 5.67 18.81
CA ILE A 430 -11.96 4.59 18.93
C ILE A 430 -11.91 3.69 17.70
N LEU A 431 -12.27 2.43 17.87
CA LEU A 431 -12.31 1.47 16.77
C LEU A 431 -13.65 1.52 16.03
N VAL A 432 -14.75 1.61 16.79
CA VAL A 432 -16.14 1.64 16.27
C VAL A 432 -16.94 2.75 16.92
#